data_c033f14fbe02210fb2dac061324ae6c4
#
_entry.id   c033f14fbe02210fb2dac061324ae6c4
#
_cell.length_a   1.000
_cell.length_b   1.000
_cell.length_c   1.000
_cell.angle_alpha   90.00
_cell.angle_beta   90.00
_cell.angle_gamma   90.00
#
_symmetry.space_group_name_H-M   'P 1'
#
loop_
_entity.id
_entity.type
_entity.pdbx_description
1 polymer ?
#
loop_
_entity_poly.entity_id
_entity_poly.type
_entity_poly.pdbx_seq_one_letter_code
_entity_poly.pdbx_strand_id
1 'polypeptide(L)'
;MKSCELKQKERVGLLSLKTIDGNTLYLKFKNIITGAFLDNHGKSYDYTGDIVLSRCINESLFFSLNYGSPYIKGCLVTGWENGEKGKNSPEGLCFAERNIPESIWFGESNILVVIRNQKGVGSWGGEYIIYDNAKNAGERAYSSDTLPSVKGYTIFYINK
;
A
#
# COMPACT_ATOMS: atom_id res chain seq x y z
N MET A 1 -13.36 4.05 11.81
CA MET A 1 -12.85 2.97 10.95
C MET A 1 -13.14 3.29 9.49
N LYS A 2 -12.15 3.18 8.63
CA LYS A 2 -12.31 3.30 7.18
C LYS A 2 -12.62 1.92 6.59
N SER A 3 -13.64 1.82 5.76
CA SER A 3 -14.04 0.55 5.15
C SER A 3 -14.18 0.73 3.64
N CYS A 4 -13.66 -0.21 2.88
CA CYS A 4 -13.71 -0.18 1.42
C CYS A 4 -14.21 -1.50 0.85
N GLU A 5 -14.99 -1.42 -0.22
CA GLU A 5 -15.37 -2.59 -0.99
C GLU A 5 -14.26 -2.93 -1.98
N LEU A 6 -13.82 -4.19 -1.96
CA LEU A 6 -12.80 -4.68 -2.86
C LEU A 6 -13.41 -5.22 -4.16
N LYS A 7 -12.56 -5.51 -5.12
CA LYS A 7 -12.97 -5.99 -6.46
C LYS A 7 -13.87 -7.23 -6.41
N GLN A 8 -13.70 -8.07 -5.40
CA GLN A 8 -14.49 -9.29 -5.20
C GLN A 8 -15.80 -9.03 -4.46
N LYS A 9 -16.17 -7.75 -4.30
CA LYS A 9 -17.35 -7.28 -3.54
C LYS A 9 -17.28 -7.60 -2.05
N GLU A 10 -16.12 -7.95 -1.56
CA GLU A 10 -15.85 -8.11 -0.13
C GLU A 10 -15.43 -6.77 0.45
N ARG A 11 -15.73 -6.54 1.71
CA ARG A 11 -15.34 -5.30 2.39
C ARG A 11 -14.17 -5.56 3.33
N VAL A 12 -13.22 -4.65 3.31
CA VAL A 12 -12.11 -4.63 4.26
C VAL A 12 -12.17 -3.32 5.04
N GLY A 13 -11.93 -3.41 6.34
CA GLY A 13 -11.87 -2.25 7.22
C GLY A 13 -10.45 -1.99 7.72
N LEU A 14 -10.11 -0.73 7.85
CA LEU A 14 -8.85 -0.30 8.48
C LEU A 14 -9.18 0.14 9.90
N LEU A 15 -8.59 -0.56 10.88
CA LEU A 15 -8.76 -0.27 12.30
C LEU A 15 -7.51 0.37 12.85
N SER A 16 -7.71 1.37 13.70
CA SER A 16 -6.63 1.96 14.47
C SER A 16 -6.93 1.78 15.94
N LEU A 17 -6.06 1.07 16.66
CA LEU A 17 -6.21 0.84 18.08
C LEU A 17 -5.11 1.60 18.83
N LYS A 18 -5.51 2.36 19.83
CA LYS A 18 -4.57 3.10 20.67
C LYS A 18 -3.89 2.16 21.64
N THR A 19 -2.55 2.16 21.63
CA THR A 19 -1.72 1.37 22.54
C THR A 19 -0.79 2.31 23.31
N ILE A 20 0.02 1.74 24.21
CA ILE A 20 1.02 2.51 24.96
C ILE A 20 2.01 3.19 24.02
N ASP A 21 2.35 2.54 22.92
CA ASP A 21 3.36 2.99 21.97
C ASP A 21 2.77 3.85 20.83
N GLY A 22 1.49 4.16 20.87
CA GLY A 22 0.80 4.93 19.84
C GLY A 22 -0.38 4.17 19.24
N ASN A 23 -0.73 4.49 18.01
CA ASN A 23 -1.81 3.83 17.29
C ASN A 23 -1.29 2.65 16.48
N THR A 24 -1.85 1.47 16.69
CA THR A 24 -1.51 0.27 15.92
C THR A 24 -2.61 0.01 14.90
N LEU A 25 -2.22 -0.28 13.66
CA LEU A 25 -3.14 -0.48 12.56
C LEU A 25 -3.40 -1.95 12.28
N TYR A 26 -4.65 -2.27 12.05
CA TYR A 26 -5.11 -3.62 11.71
C TYR A 26 -6.07 -3.57 10.53
N LEU A 27 -6.13 -4.67 9.79
CA LEU A 27 -7.14 -4.88 8.76
C LEU A 27 -8.19 -5.86 9.30
N LYS A 28 -9.44 -5.53 9.07
CA LYS A 28 -10.57 -6.39 9.41
C LYS A 28 -11.27 -6.86 8.15
N PHE A 29 -11.36 -8.16 7.98
CA PHE A 29 -12.07 -8.80 6.88
C PHE A 29 -12.99 -9.86 7.48
N LYS A 30 -14.31 -9.65 7.35
CA LYS A 30 -15.32 -10.48 8.04
C LYS A 30 -15.03 -10.49 9.56
N ASN A 31 -14.76 -11.65 10.13
CA ASN A 31 -14.46 -11.81 11.56
C ASN A 31 -12.95 -11.94 11.83
N ILE A 32 -12.12 -11.70 10.80
CA ILE A 32 -10.67 -11.87 10.88
C ILE A 32 -10.02 -10.52 11.02
N ILE A 33 -9.09 -10.39 11.98
CA ILE A 33 -8.29 -9.19 12.19
C ILE A 33 -6.83 -9.59 12.04
N THR A 34 -6.11 -8.88 11.15
CA THR A 34 -4.69 -9.09 10.90
C THR A 34 -3.93 -7.79 11.00
N GLY A 35 -2.60 -7.87 11.10
CA GLY A 35 -1.76 -6.68 10.97
C GLY A 35 -2.00 -6.00 9.61
N ALA A 36 -1.82 -4.69 9.58
CA ALA A 36 -2.18 -3.87 8.42
C ALA A 36 -1.14 -3.90 7.31
N PHE A 37 0.09 -4.32 7.58
CA PHE A 37 1.17 -4.30 6.60
C PHE A 37 1.54 -5.71 6.15
N LEU A 38 1.91 -5.82 4.89
CA LEU A 38 2.31 -7.08 4.26
C LEU A 38 3.83 -7.14 4.13
N ASP A 39 4.41 -8.32 4.37
CA ASP A 39 5.82 -8.55 4.09
C ASP A 39 6.02 -9.18 2.71
N ASN A 40 7.27 -9.48 2.38
CA ASN A 40 7.63 -10.09 1.10
C ASN A 40 7.13 -11.54 0.95
N HIS A 41 6.68 -12.15 2.03
CA HIS A 41 6.19 -13.52 2.06
C HIS A 41 4.66 -13.58 2.23
N GLY A 42 3.99 -12.44 2.14
CA GLY A 42 2.56 -12.35 2.30
C GLY A 42 2.07 -12.38 3.74
N LYS A 43 2.97 -12.28 4.71
CA LYS A 43 2.60 -12.18 6.12
C LYS A 43 2.28 -10.73 6.47
N SER A 44 1.26 -10.53 7.29
CA SER A 44 0.90 -9.20 7.76
C SER A 44 1.63 -8.87 9.07
N TYR A 45 1.90 -7.58 9.25
CA TYR A 45 2.54 -7.05 10.46
C TYR A 45 1.70 -5.99 11.11
N ASP A 46 1.89 -5.84 12.41
CA ASP A 46 1.39 -4.70 13.16
C ASP A 46 2.37 -3.54 13.04
N TYR A 47 1.85 -2.35 12.81
CA TYR A 47 2.66 -1.14 12.80
C TYR A 47 2.03 -0.08 13.67
N THR A 48 2.87 0.65 14.37
CA THR A 48 2.48 1.74 15.24
C THR A 48 2.81 3.07 14.60
N GLY A 49 1.86 4.00 14.63
CA GLY A 49 2.04 5.34 14.07
C GLY A 49 0.71 6.02 13.79
N ASP A 50 0.76 7.16 13.13
CA ASP A 50 -0.41 7.95 12.83
C ASP A 50 -0.81 7.83 11.36
N ILE A 51 -2.11 7.66 11.14
CA ILE A 51 -2.64 7.61 9.77
C ILE A 51 -2.53 9.01 9.16
N VAL A 52 -1.83 9.10 8.04
CA VAL A 52 -1.71 10.32 7.25
C VAL A 52 -2.86 10.42 6.27
N LEU A 53 -3.21 9.29 5.65
CA LEU A 53 -4.23 9.23 4.62
C LEU A 53 -4.83 7.82 4.55
N SER A 54 -6.14 7.74 4.43
CA SER A 54 -6.82 6.49 4.09
C SER A 54 -7.93 6.80 3.09
N ARG A 55 -8.05 5.98 2.06
CA ARG A 55 -8.96 6.26 0.95
C ARG A 55 -9.34 4.98 0.21
N CYS A 56 -10.58 4.91 -0.24
CA CYS A 56 -11.00 3.88 -1.19
C CYS A 56 -10.66 4.34 -2.60
N ILE A 57 -9.90 3.56 -3.33
CA ILE A 57 -9.45 3.88 -4.68
C ILE A 57 -9.65 2.65 -5.56
N ASN A 58 -10.47 2.77 -6.60
CA ASN A 58 -10.68 1.72 -7.61
C ASN A 58 -10.86 0.32 -6.99
N GLU A 59 -11.86 0.16 -6.13
CA GLU A 59 -12.17 -1.10 -5.46
C GLU A 59 -10.98 -1.67 -4.65
N SER A 60 -10.24 -0.76 -4.02
CA SER A 60 -9.08 -1.07 -3.17
C SER A 60 -9.07 -0.15 -1.96
N LEU A 61 -8.39 -0.56 -0.92
CA LEU A 61 -8.13 0.29 0.25
C LEU A 61 -6.69 0.76 0.20
N PHE A 62 -6.51 2.07 0.12
CA PHE A 62 -5.20 2.71 0.22
C PHE A 62 -5.05 3.38 1.57
N PHE A 63 -3.90 3.21 2.21
CA PHE A 63 -3.58 3.94 3.43
C PHE A 63 -2.09 4.22 3.54
N SER A 64 -1.78 5.34 4.21
CA SER A 64 -0.41 5.75 4.51
C SER A 64 -0.30 6.08 5.99
N LEU A 65 0.84 5.74 6.56
CA LEU A 65 1.13 5.85 7.98
C LEU A 65 2.44 6.60 8.17
N ASN A 66 2.45 7.58 9.05
CA ASN A 66 3.69 8.18 9.53
C ASN A 66 4.30 7.22 10.56
N TYR A 67 5.33 6.52 10.13
CA TYR A 67 5.99 5.47 10.92
C TYR A 67 7.14 6.01 11.76
N GLY A 68 7.56 7.19 11.49
CA GLY A 68 8.72 7.83 12.12
C GLY A 68 9.44 8.64 11.06
N SER A 69 9.75 9.90 11.38
CA SER A 69 10.42 10.76 10.43
C SER A 69 11.75 10.15 9.97
N PRO A 70 12.05 10.12 8.65
CA PRO A 70 11.30 10.75 7.57
C PRO A 70 10.39 9.81 6.77
N TYR A 71 10.12 8.60 7.26
CA TYR A 71 9.48 7.57 6.44
C TYR A 71 7.98 7.53 6.59
N ILE A 72 7.33 7.32 5.45
CA ILE A 72 5.91 7.04 5.33
C ILE A 72 5.77 5.63 4.79
N LYS A 73 5.05 4.80 5.52
CA LYS A 73 4.72 3.43 5.08
C LYS A 73 3.25 3.37 4.74
N GLY A 74 2.91 2.52 3.79
CA GLY A 74 1.52 2.29 3.47
C GLY A 74 1.33 1.10 2.58
N CYS A 75 0.06 0.80 2.31
CA CYS A 75 -0.30 -0.32 1.46
C CYS A 75 -1.53 0.01 0.64
N LEU A 76 -1.61 -0.64 -0.51
CA LEU A 76 -2.82 -0.76 -1.30
C LEU A 76 -3.32 -2.18 -1.14
N VAL A 77 -4.48 -2.35 -0.51
CA VAL A 77 -5.11 -3.66 -0.32
C VAL A 77 -6.12 -3.85 -1.44
N THR A 78 -5.87 -4.81 -2.32
CA THR A 78 -6.66 -5.04 -3.53
C THR A 78 -7.57 -6.26 -3.42
N GLY A 79 -7.29 -7.16 -2.51
CA GLY A 79 -8.06 -8.38 -2.34
C GLY A 79 -7.74 -9.07 -1.03
N TRP A 80 -8.32 -10.23 -0.88
CA TRP A 80 -8.12 -11.05 0.31
C TRP A 80 -8.01 -12.51 -0.11
N GLU A 81 -6.94 -13.17 0.29
CA GLU A 81 -6.74 -14.57 -0.01
C GLU A 81 -7.40 -15.45 1.06
N ASN A 82 -8.41 -16.24 0.62
CA ASN A 82 -9.03 -17.26 1.44
C ASN A 82 -8.38 -18.61 1.12
N GLY A 83 -7.29 -18.92 1.81
CA GLY A 83 -6.58 -20.18 1.59
C GLY A 83 -7.29 -21.37 2.22
N GLU A 84 -7.23 -22.51 1.53
CA GLU A 84 -7.84 -23.78 2.00
C GLU A 84 -7.25 -24.29 3.32
N LYS A 85 -6.11 -23.77 3.75
CA LYS A 85 -5.43 -24.17 4.98
C LYS A 85 -5.50 -23.11 6.08
N GLY A 86 -6.56 -22.32 6.11
CA GLY A 86 -6.75 -21.30 7.12
C GLY A 86 -5.85 -20.06 6.93
N LYS A 87 -5.22 -19.92 5.77
CA LYS A 87 -4.47 -18.71 5.43
C LYS A 87 -5.43 -17.66 4.92
N ASN A 88 -5.82 -16.74 5.80
CA ASN A 88 -6.57 -15.57 5.44
C ASN A 88 -5.61 -14.38 5.51
N SER A 89 -5.25 -13.82 4.38
CA SER A 89 -4.30 -12.72 4.32
C SER A 89 -4.70 -11.68 3.28
N PRO A 90 -4.39 -10.41 3.54
CA PRO A 90 -4.63 -9.38 2.55
C PRO A 90 -3.68 -9.54 1.35
N GLU A 91 -4.22 -9.26 0.17
CA GLU A 91 -3.44 -9.18 -1.05
C GLU A 91 -3.25 -7.73 -1.41
N GLY A 92 -2.07 -7.38 -1.87
CA GLY A 92 -1.81 -6.02 -2.27
C GLY A 92 -0.34 -5.70 -2.37
N LEU A 93 -0.06 -4.41 -2.28
CA LEU A 93 1.27 -3.87 -2.49
C LEU A 93 1.56 -2.84 -1.40
N CYS A 94 2.71 -2.99 -0.73
CA CYS A 94 3.15 -2.06 0.30
C CYS A 94 4.38 -1.29 -0.14
N PHE A 95 4.55 -0.11 0.44
CA PHE A 95 5.67 0.77 0.16
C PHE A 95 6.18 1.41 1.46
N ALA A 96 7.43 1.88 1.41
CA ALA A 96 8.02 2.64 2.50
C ALA A 96 8.98 3.66 1.88
N GLU A 97 8.57 4.93 1.84
CA GLU A 97 9.33 6.00 1.20
C GLU A 97 9.18 7.31 1.97
N ARG A 98 9.83 8.37 1.49
CA ARG A 98 9.85 9.67 2.18
C ARG A 98 8.66 10.56 1.84
N ASN A 99 7.91 10.22 0.80
CA ASN A 99 6.74 10.97 0.35
C ASN A 99 5.52 10.07 0.26
N ILE A 100 4.34 10.66 0.39
CA ILE A 100 3.09 10.01 0.06
C ILE A 100 3.08 9.76 -1.45
N PRO A 101 2.58 8.61 -1.91
CA PRO A 101 2.47 8.37 -3.34
C PRO A 101 1.71 9.47 -4.08
N GLU A 102 2.21 9.82 -5.25
CA GLU A 102 1.57 10.79 -6.13
C GLU A 102 0.37 10.21 -6.86
N SER A 103 0.51 8.97 -7.31
CA SER A 103 -0.53 8.29 -8.08
C SER A 103 -0.44 6.78 -7.96
N ILE A 104 -1.55 6.12 -8.27
CA ILE A 104 -1.64 4.66 -8.37
C ILE A 104 -2.18 4.34 -9.76
N TRP A 105 -1.50 3.44 -10.45
CA TRP A 105 -1.77 3.07 -11.83
C TRP A 105 -2.26 1.63 -11.88
N PHE A 106 -3.50 1.45 -12.30
CA PHE A 106 -4.10 0.12 -12.43
C PHE A 106 -4.03 -0.33 -13.88
N GLY A 107 -3.23 -1.36 -14.14
CA GLY A 107 -3.11 -1.99 -15.43
C GLY A 107 -3.90 -3.28 -15.49
N GLU A 108 -3.87 -3.94 -16.64
CA GLU A 108 -4.54 -5.21 -16.84
C GLU A 108 -3.88 -6.33 -16.02
N SER A 109 -2.56 -6.33 -15.94
CA SER A 109 -1.79 -7.40 -15.29
C SER A 109 -0.94 -6.92 -14.12
N ASN A 110 -0.88 -5.62 -13.85
CA ASN A 110 -0.06 -5.10 -12.76
C ASN A 110 -0.61 -3.78 -12.22
N ILE A 111 -0.13 -3.40 -11.05
CA ILE A 111 -0.45 -2.14 -10.39
C ILE A 111 0.87 -1.46 -10.05
N LEU A 112 0.93 -0.17 -10.34
CA LEU A 112 2.09 0.65 -10.00
C LEU A 112 1.70 1.65 -8.91
N VAL A 113 2.58 1.82 -7.93
CA VAL A 113 2.51 2.92 -6.98
C VAL A 113 3.64 3.87 -7.31
N VAL A 114 3.32 5.08 -7.71
CA VAL A 114 4.28 6.06 -8.18
C VAL A 114 4.49 7.12 -7.11
N ILE A 115 5.72 7.25 -6.66
CA ILE A 115 6.11 8.16 -5.59
C ILE A 115 7.17 9.11 -6.14
N ARG A 116 6.99 10.41 -5.90
CA ARG A 116 8.03 11.36 -6.28
C ARG A 116 9.20 11.25 -5.32
N ASN A 117 10.39 11.07 -5.87
CA ASN A 117 11.61 10.96 -5.08
C ASN A 117 12.02 12.31 -4.51
N GLN A 118 12.50 12.31 -3.28
CA GLN A 118 13.13 13.48 -2.68
C GLN A 118 14.62 13.41 -2.99
N LYS A 119 15.04 14.12 -4.05
CA LYS A 119 16.43 14.11 -4.51
C LYS A 119 17.41 14.61 -3.45
N GLY A 120 18.59 14.01 -3.45
CA GLY A 120 19.64 14.36 -2.51
C GLY A 120 19.48 13.72 -1.13
N VAL A 121 18.43 12.95 -0.93
CA VAL A 121 18.15 12.28 0.33
C VAL A 121 17.82 10.82 0.03
N GLY A 122 18.48 9.89 0.68
CA GLY A 122 18.30 8.47 0.45
C GLY A 122 19.10 7.93 -0.74
N SER A 123 18.81 6.69 -1.13
CA SER A 123 19.61 5.93 -2.10
C SER A 123 19.08 5.97 -3.53
N TRP A 124 17.86 6.48 -3.75
CA TRP A 124 17.26 6.52 -5.08
C TRP A 124 17.77 7.71 -5.89
N GLY A 125 18.18 7.44 -7.14
CA GLY A 125 18.77 8.46 -8.01
C GLY A 125 17.81 9.15 -8.98
N GLY A 126 16.61 8.58 -9.20
CA GLY A 126 15.67 9.12 -10.20
C GLY A 126 14.68 10.14 -9.64
N GLU A 127 13.91 10.73 -10.55
CA GLU A 127 12.80 11.64 -10.22
C GLU A 127 11.66 10.93 -9.47
N TYR A 128 11.44 9.66 -9.81
CA TYR A 128 10.33 8.86 -9.31
C TYR A 128 10.82 7.55 -8.74
N ILE A 129 10.10 7.08 -7.74
CA ILE A 129 10.25 5.73 -7.22
C ILE A 129 8.96 5.00 -7.56
N ILE A 130 9.07 3.85 -8.22
CA ILE A 130 7.93 3.11 -8.73
C ILE A 130 7.94 1.71 -8.13
N TYR A 131 6.82 1.35 -7.51
CA TYR A 131 6.57 0.00 -7.01
C TYR A 131 5.67 -0.71 -7.99
N ASP A 132 6.07 -1.91 -8.43
CA ASP A 132 5.33 -2.73 -9.39
C ASP A 132 5.06 -4.10 -8.77
N ASN A 133 3.78 -4.40 -8.55
CA ASN A 133 3.39 -5.64 -7.88
C ASN A 133 3.61 -6.91 -8.74
N ALA A 134 3.80 -6.77 -10.03
CA ALA A 134 4.05 -7.91 -10.93
C ALA A 134 5.50 -8.38 -10.87
N LYS A 135 6.40 -7.59 -10.29
CA LYS A 135 7.81 -7.95 -10.17
C LYS A 135 8.07 -8.77 -8.92
N ASN A 136 9.17 -9.52 -8.93
CA ASN A 136 9.60 -10.29 -7.77
C ASN A 136 9.93 -9.38 -6.58
N ALA A 137 9.80 -9.92 -5.36
CA ALA A 137 9.90 -9.15 -4.13
C ALA A 137 11.12 -8.22 -4.05
N GLY A 138 12.30 -8.67 -4.46
CA GLY A 138 13.51 -7.86 -4.42
C GLY A 138 13.62 -6.80 -5.51
N GLU A 139 12.73 -6.83 -6.50
CA GLU A 139 12.78 -5.97 -7.68
C GLU A 139 11.54 -5.08 -7.82
N ARG A 140 10.64 -5.10 -6.84
CA ARG A 140 9.38 -4.36 -6.91
C ARG A 140 9.55 -2.86 -6.98
N ALA A 141 10.59 -2.33 -6.34
CA ALA A 141 10.85 -0.89 -6.32
C ALA A 141 12.06 -0.56 -7.20
N TYR A 142 11.89 0.46 -8.03
CA TYR A 142 12.97 0.98 -8.85
C TYR A 142 12.80 2.49 -9.02
N SER A 143 13.89 3.19 -9.35
CA SER A 143 13.81 4.62 -9.62
C SER A 143 13.97 4.90 -11.10
N SER A 144 13.35 5.99 -11.57
CA SER A 144 13.40 6.41 -12.96
C SER A 144 13.23 7.93 -13.05
N ASP A 145 13.88 8.55 -14.02
CA ASP A 145 13.68 9.98 -14.29
C ASP A 145 12.41 10.24 -15.08
N THR A 146 11.81 9.21 -15.65
CA THR A 146 10.60 9.32 -16.45
C THR A 146 9.53 8.38 -15.94
N LEU A 147 8.27 8.76 -16.17
CA LEU A 147 7.14 7.89 -15.88
C LEU A 147 7.01 6.80 -16.95
N PRO A 148 6.46 5.63 -16.58
CA PRO A 148 6.11 4.62 -17.58
C PRO A 148 5.09 5.15 -18.58
N SER A 149 4.93 4.44 -19.70
CA SER A 149 3.86 4.75 -20.65
C SER A 149 2.49 4.63 -19.98
N VAL A 150 1.63 5.61 -20.21
CA VAL A 150 0.27 5.61 -19.63
C VAL A 150 -0.66 4.62 -20.33
N LYS A 151 -0.24 4.07 -21.46
CA LYS A 151 -1.06 3.16 -22.26
C LYS A 151 -1.39 1.89 -21.49
N GLY A 152 -2.69 1.59 -21.41
CA GLY A 152 -3.16 0.40 -20.70
C GLY A 152 -3.37 0.60 -19.20
N TYR A 153 -3.13 1.79 -18.68
CA TYR A 153 -3.33 2.09 -17.27
C TYR A 153 -4.46 3.08 -17.03
N THR A 154 -5.18 2.84 -15.94
CA THR A 154 -6.09 3.85 -15.36
C THR A 154 -5.38 4.46 -14.17
N ILE A 155 -5.21 5.77 -14.17
CA ILE A 155 -4.39 6.48 -13.19
C ILE A 155 -5.27 7.25 -12.22
N PHE A 156 -5.03 7.03 -10.93
CA PHE A 156 -5.69 7.75 -9.84
C PHE A 156 -4.65 8.58 -9.10
N TYR A 157 -4.85 9.89 -9.06
CA TYR A 157 -3.95 10.80 -8.35
C TYR A 157 -4.39 10.92 -6.88
N ILE A 158 -3.41 10.86 -5.98
CA ILE A 158 -3.66 10.88 -4.53
C ILE A 158 -3.85 12.30 -4.02
N ASN A 159 -3.03 13.24 -4.52
CA ASN A 159 -2.94 14.59 -4.00
C ASN A 159 -3.62 15.63 -4.88
N LYS A 160 -4.77 15.29 -5.40
CA LYS A 160 -5.55 16.28 -6.17
C LYS A 160 -6.97 16.37 -5.67
#